data_3b7695bfdc20c6b0e63c7612c7a490f7
#
_entry.id   3b7695bfdc20c6b0e63c7612c7a490f7
#
_cell.length_a   1.000
_cell.length_b   1.000
_cell.length_c   1.000
_cell.angle_alpha   90.00
_cell.angle_beta   90.00
_cell.angle_gamma   90.00
#
_symmetry.space_group_name_H-M   'P 1'
#
loop_
_entity.id
_entity.type
_entity.pdbx_description
1 polymer ?
#
loop_
_entity_poly.entity_id
_entity_poly.type
_entity_poly.pdbx_seq_one_letter_code
_entity_poly.pdbx_strand_id
1 'polypeptide(L)'
;APVHIAAIARHIGLELPIQDWQTYGHEIPLLVNCQPAGEYLGEGFYRAGGVPAVMAELLKAGKLDGNAITVTGKTIAENLDGQTIQDEAVIKPYKQPLKEDAGFLVLGGNLFDSGLLKTSVIGDEFRAKYLERPGDPNAWEGTAVVFDGPEDYHDRINDPDLPVDEDSMLFIRYCGPVGYPGSAEVVNMLPPDRLIKLGTPELPCIGDGRQSGTSASPSILNASPEAAIGGGLALLETGDRVRIDLNNCSINMLVDEDEIAQRRAAWQAPELPNQTPWQEIYRSQVGQLEDGACIELAVKYQGVRHNIPRHSH
;
A
#
# COMPACT_ATOMS: atom_id res chain seq x y z
N ALA A 1 -5.40 -4.79 -2.17
CA ALA A 1 -5.48 -6.24 -2.11
C ALA A 1 -4.75 -6.83 -0.89
N PRO A 2 -3.48 -6.47 -0.54
CA PRO A 2 -2.76 -7.10 0.57
C PRO A 2 -3.55 -7.15 1.88
N VAL A 3 -4.07 -6.02 2.35
CA VAL A 3 -4.87 -5.94 3.59
C VAL A 3 -6.06 -6.91 3.59
N HIS A 4 -6.82 -6.96 2.47
CA HIS A 4 -8.01 -7.82 2.40
C HIS A 4 -7.66 -9.31 2.36
N ILE A 5 -6.59 -9.68 1.68
CA ILE A 5 -6.16 -11.08 1.60
C ILE A 5 -5.56 -11.54 2.93
N ALA A 6 -4.79 -10.68 3.61
CA ALA A 6 -4.32 -10.93 4.97
C ALA A 6 -5.49 -11.15 5.94
N ALA A 7 -6.53 -10.31 5.86
CA ALA A 7 -7.75 -10.48 6.67
C ALA A 7 -8.43 -11.83 6.42
N ILE A 8 -8.59 -12.23 5.16
CA ILE A 8 -9.18 -13.53 4.80
C ILE A 8 -8.32 -14.66 5.37
N ALA A 9 -7.00 -14.62 5.18
CA ALA A 9 -6.06 -15.61 5.68
C ALA A 9 -6.21 -15.78 7.20
N ARG A 10 -6.19 -14.68 7.96
CA ARG A 10 -6.34 -14.72 9.43
C ARG A 10 -7.67 -15.33 9.87
N HIS A 11 -8.78 -15.02 9.17
CA HIS A 11 -10.10 -15.59 9.51
C HIS A 11 -10.25 -17.08 9.20
N ILE A 12 -9.37 -17.66 8.41
CA ILE A 12 -9.32 -19.11 8.15
C ILE A 12 -8.12 -19.81 8.84
N GLY A 13 -7.40 -19.08 9.70
CA GLY A 13 -6.29 -19.60 10.49
C GLY A 13 -5.00 -19.80 9.72
N LEU A 14 -4.79 -19.02 8.66
CA LEU A 14 -3.54 -19.01 7.90
C LEU A 14 -2.75 -17.75 8.22
N GLU A 15 -1.44 -17.90 8.34
CA GLU A 15 -0.50 -16.79 8.38
C GLU A 15 -0.13 -16.37 6.96
N LEU A 16 -0.18 -15.06 6.69
CA LEU A 16 0.28 -14.47 5.45
C LEU A 16 1.06 -13.19 5.84
N PRO A 17 2.36 -13.32 6.15
CA PRO A 17 3.20 -12.18 6.48
C PRO A 17 3.20 -11.15 5.34
N ILE A 18 3.22 -9.86 5.69
CA ILE A 18 3.23 -8.79 4.69
C ILE A 18 4.43 -8.90 3.75
N GLN A 19 5.56 -9.43 4.22
CA GLN A 19 6.77 -9.65 3.44
C GLN A 19 6.59 -10.65 2.29
N ASP A 20 5.60 -11.53 2.36
CA ASP A 20 5.33 -12.49 1.27
C ASP A 20 4.92 -11.78 -0.03
N TRP A 21 4.31 -10.60 0.06
CA TRP A 21 4.00 -9.77 -1.10
C TRP A 21 5.25 -9.31 -1.86
N GLN A 22 6.34 -9.08 -1.15
CA GLN A 22 7.64 -8.80 -1.78
C GLN A 22 8.33 -10.09 -2.22
N THR A 23 8.44 -11.07 -1.33
CA THR A 23 9.20 -12.31 -1.56
C THR A 23 8.71 -13.07 -2.79
N TYR A 24 7.40 -13.18 -2.96
CA TYR A 24 6.80 -13.95 -4.05
C TYR A 24 6.26 -13.08 -5.18
N GLY A 25 6.04 -11.79 -4.93
CA GLY A 25 5.33 -10.90 -5.84
C GLY A 25 6.20 -9.85 -6.52
N HIS A 26 7.29 -9.39 -5.92
CA HIS A 26 8.05 -8.25 -6.47
C HIS A 26 8.60 -8.52 -7.87
N GLU A 27 9.21 -9.68 -8.09
CA GLU A 27 9.78 -10.08 -9.38
C GLU A 27 8.72 -10.41 -10.46
N ILE A 28 7.44 -10.41 -10.11
CA ILE A 28 6.40 -10.65 -11.12
C ILE A 28 6.29 -9.42 -12.01
N PRO A 29 6.49 -9.57 -13.32
CA PRO A 29 6.44 -8.45 -14.24
C PRO A 29 5.03 -7.95 -14.49
N LEU A 30 4.89 -6.72 -14.97
CA LEU A 30 3.61 -6.16 -15.41
C LEU A 30 3.24 -6.73 -16.77
N LEU A 31 2.24 -7.62 -16.77
CA LEU A 31 1.73 -8.25 -17.99
C LEU A 31 0.48 -7.57 -18.56
N VAL A 32 -0.27 -6.85 -17.74
CA VAL A 32 -1.59 -6.32 -18.10
C VAL A 32 -1.49 -4.83 -18.38
N ASN A 33 -1.75 -4.45 -19.66
CA ASN A 33 -1.75 -3.07 -20.14
C ASN A 33 -3.10 -2.40 -19.86
N CYS A 34 -3.52 -2.34 -18.60
CA CYS A 34 -4.78 -1.72 -18.19
C CYS A 34 -4.57 -0.57 -17.22
N GLN A 35 -5.46 0.41 -17.26
CA GLN A 35 -5.46 1.51 -16.31
C GLN A 35 -5.53 1.02 -14.86
N PRO A 36 -4.86 1.70 -13.90
CA PRO A 36 -4.13 2.97 -14.06
C PRO A 36 -2.69 2.84 -14.56
N ALA A 37 -2.13 1.65 -14.61
CA ALA A 37 -0.72 1.42 -15.00
C ALA A 37 -0.52 1.21 -16.52
N GLY A 38 -1.58 1.22 -17.31
CA GLY A 38 -1.58 0.98 -18.76
C GLY A 38 -2.69 1.74 -19.46
N GLU A 39 -2.99 1.34 -20.70
CA GLU A 39 -3.82 2.11 -21.63
C GLU A 39 -5.29 1.64 -21.71
N TYR A 40 -5.51 0.32 -21.56
CA TYR A 40 -6.82 -0.29 -21.82
C TYR A 40 -7.72 -0.30 -20.58
N LEU A 41 -9.02 -0.53 -20.83
CA LEU A 41 -10.03 -0.69 -19.78
C LEU A 41 -10.30 -2.18 -19.47
N GLY A 42 -11.02 -2.44 -18.39
CA GLY A 42 -11.38 -3.79 -17.95
C GLY A 42 -12.13 -4.62 -19.01
N GLU A 43 -12.90 -4.00 -19.90
CA GLU A 43 -13.56 -4.70 -21.01
C GLU A 43 -12.54 -5.27 -22.01
N GLY A 44 -11.52 -4.49 -22.37
CA GLY A 44 -10.42 -4.95 -23.21
C GLY A 44 -9.66 -6.11 -22.57
N PHE A 45 -9.39 -6.00 -21.28
CA PHE A 45 -8.76 -7.06 -20.51
C PHE A 45 -9.57 -8.37 -20.53
N TYR A 46 -10.90 -8.29 -20.30
CA TYR A 46 -11.77 -9.45 -20.36
C TYR A 46 -11.73 -10.11 -21.74
N ARG A 47 -11.82 -9.33 -22.82
CA ARG A 47 -11.76 -9.83 -24.20
C ARG A 47 -10.42 -10.44 -24.58
N ALA A 48 -9.33 -9.94 -24.01
CA ALA A 48 -7.97 -10.46 -24.21
C ALA A 48 -7.70 -11.82 -23.53
N GLY A 49 -8.66 -12.34 -22.76
CA GLY A 49 -8.58 -13.59 -22.02
C GLY A 49 -8.62 -13.44 -20.50
N GLY A 50 -8.57 -12.20 -20.00
CA GLY A 50 -8.76 -11.87 -18.58
C GLY A 50 -7.80 -12.56 -17.63
N VAL A 51 -8.24 -12.71 -16.38
CA VAL A 51 -7.46 -13.38 -15.32
C VAL A 51 -6.99 -14.79 -15.71
N PRO A 52 -7.83 -15.66 -16.35
CA PRO A 52 -7.37 -16.98 -16.74
C PRO A 52 -6.16 -16.98 -17.69
N ALA A 53 -6.11 -16.06 -18.67
CA ALA A 53 -4.98 -15.95 -19.59
C ALA A 53 -3.70 -15.49 -18.87
N VAL A 54 -3.80 -14.53 -17.96
CA VAL A 54 -2.65 -14.08 -17.13
C VAL A 54 -2.15 -15.22 -16.25
N MET A 55 -3.06 -15.96 -15.59
CA MET A 55 -2.69 -17.09 -14.75
C MET A 55 -2.04 -18.22 -15.59
N ALA A 56 -2.51 -18.46 -16.80
CA ALA A 56 -1.90 -19.43 -17.70
C ALA A 56 -0.46 -19.04 -18.09
N GLU A 57 -0.19 -17.76 -18.33
CA GLU A 57 1.18 -17.27 -18.57
C GLU A 57 2.07 -17.43 -17.34
N LEU A 58 1.57 -17.11 -16.14
CA LEU A 58 2.32 -17.30 -14.89
C LEU A 58 2.58 -18.79 -14.61
N LEU A 59 1.61 -19.66 -14.91
CA LEU A 59 1.78 -21.12 -14.78
C LEU A 59 2.86 -21.65 -15.74
N LYS A 60 2.84 -21.22 -17.01
CA LYS A 60 3.89 -21.57 -18.00
C LYS A 60 5.27 -21.09 -17.57
N ALA A 61 5.34 -19.94 -16.89
CA ALA A 61 6.58 -19.37 -16.36
C ALA A 61 7.04 -20.02 -15.03
N GLY A 62 6.26 -20.98 -14.48
CA GLY A 62 6.57 -21.63 -13.20
C GLY A 62 6.38 -20.74 -11.97
N LYS A 63 5.58 -19.69 -12.09
CA LYS A 63 5.28 -18.73 -11.01
C LYS A 63 4.00 -19.04 -10.25
N LEU A 64 3.29 -20.13 -10.62
CA LEU A 64 2.11 -20.64 -9.91
C LEU A 64 2.26 -22.12 -9.63
N ASP A 65 1.76 -22.57 -8.47
CA ASP A 65 1.60 -23.98 -8.16
C ASP A 65 0.36 -24.53 -8.88
N GLY A 66 0.59 -25.24 -10.00
CA GLY A 66 -0.47 -25.83 -10.79
C GLY A 66 -1.28 -26.92 -10.08
N ASN A 67 -0.75 -27.50 -8.98
CA ASN A 67 -1.43 -28.57 -8.22
C ASN A 67 -2.35 -28.02 -7.12
N ALA A 68 -2.30 -26.73 -6.82
CA ALA A 68 -3.16 -26.14 -5.81
C ALA A 68 -4.64 -26.31 -6.16
N ILE A 69 -5.42 -26.81 -5.20
CA ILE A 69 -6.86 -27.06 -5.36
C ILE A 69 -7.64 -25.74 -5.28
N THR A 70 -8.59 -25.57 -6.17
CA THR A 70 -9.47 -24.40 -6.23
C THR A 70 -10.88 -24.70 -5.71
N VAL A 71 -11.73 -23.67 -5.62
CA VAL A 71 -13.14 -23.83 -5.21
C VAL A 71 -13.96 -24.73 -6.15
N THR A 72 -13.48 -24.96 -7.37
CA THR A 72 -14.15 -25.86 -8.32
C THR A 72 -13.92 -27.34 -8.00
N GLY A 73 -13.06 -27.66 -7.04
CA GLY A 73 -12.59 -29.01 -6.74
C GLY A 73 -11.54 -29.53 -7.72
N LYS A 74 -11.12 -28.71 -8.69
CA LYS A 74 -10.04 -28.99 -9.64
C LYS A 74 -8.78 -28.21 -9.26
N THR A 75 -7.65 -28.64 -9.78
CA THR A 75 -6.38 -27.91 -9.64
C THR A 75 -6.37 -26.61 -10.46
N ILE A 76 -5.41 -25.74 -10.18
CA ILE A 76 -5.16 -24.54 -11.00
C ILE A 76 -4.86 -24.95 -12.44
N ALA A 77 -3.98 -25.94 -12.66
CA ALA A 77 -3.61 -26.39 -13.99
C ALA A 77 -4.83 -26.92 -14.78
N GLU A 78 -5.71 -27.71 -14.15
CA GLU A 78 -6.93 -28.20 -14.78
C GLU A 78 -7.92 -27.10 -15.15
N ASN A 79 -8.04 -26.05 -14.32
CA ASN A 79 -8.92 -24.91 -14.61
C ASN A 79 -8.35 -23.99 -15.71
N LEU A 80 -7.04 -24.01 -15.92
CA LEU A 80 -6.37 -23.17 -16.91
C LEU A 80 -6.12 -23.91 -18.25
N ASP A 81 -6.54 -25.15 -18.37
CA ASP A 81 -6.38 -25.91 -19.61
C ASP A 81 -7.05 -25.19 -20.79
N GLY A 82 -6.28 -25.01 -21.88
CA GLY A 82 -6.72 -24.29 -23.07
C GLY A 82 -6.82 -22.77 -22.96
N GLN A 83 -6.51 -22.18 -21.80
CA GLN A 83 -6.51 -20.73 -21.63
C GLN A 83 -5.28 -20.09 -22.29
N THR A 84 -5.49 -19.07 -23.11
CA THR A 84 -4.41 -18.36 -23.83
C THR A 84 -4.72 -16.87 -23.95
N ILE A 85 -3.67 -16.08 -24.19
CA ILE A 85 -3.82 -14.67 -24.53
C ILE A 85 -4.52 -14.56 -25.88
N GLN A 86 -5.56 -13.73 -25.96
CA GLN A 86 -6.32 -13.44 -27.19
C GLN A 86 -5.88 -12.12 -27.84
N ASP A 87 -5.30 -11.21 -27.07
CA ASP A 87 -4.78 -9.91 -27.54
C ASP A 87 -3.51 -9.54 -26.77
N GLU A 88 -2.38 -9.61 -27.43
CA GLU A 88 -1.08 -9.27 -26.87
C GLU A 88 -0.85 -7.76 -26.68
N ALA A 89 -1.68 -6.90 -27.24
CA ALA A 89 -1.64 -5.48 -26.92
C ALA A 89 -2.11 -5.22 -25.49
N VAL A 90 -3.07 -6.00 -25.01
CA VAL A 90 -3.71 -5.86 -23.69
C VAL A 90 -3.05 -6.75 -22.62
N ILE A 91 -2.77 -8.02 -22.95
CA ILE A 91 -2.06 -8.95 -22.05
C ILE A 91 -0.76 -9.37 -22.72
N LYS A 92 0.37 -9.05 -22.11
CA LYS A 92 1.69 -9.40 -22.63
C LYS A 92 2.09 -10.82 -22.27
N PRO A 93 2.81 -11.52 -23.17
CA PRO A 93 3.49 -12.75 -22.81
C PRO A 93 4.51 -12.50 -21.67
N TYR A 94 4.70 -13.47 -20.79
CA TYR A 94 5.60 -13.36 -19.65
C TYR A 94 7.03 -12.94 -20.02
N LYS A 95 7.50 -13.39 -21.19
CA LYS A 95 8.86 -13.06 -21.69
C LYS A 95 8.99 -11.69 -22.35
N GLN A 96 7.90 -10.96 -22.51
CA GLN A 96 7.86 -9.63 -23.13
C GLN A 96 6.92 -8.70 -22.34
N PRO A 97 7.18 -8.49 -21.06
CA PRO A 97 6.31 -7.71 -20.19
C PRO A 97 6.37 -6.21 -20.52
N LEU A 98 5.46 -5.45 -19.95
CA LEU A 98 5.48 -3.98 -20.00
C LEU A 98 6.56 -3.40 -19.09
N LYS A 99 6.73 -3.97 -17.91
CA LYS A 99 7.75 -3.59 -16.91
C LYS A 99 8.20 -4.84 -16.17
N GLU A 100 9.48 -4.93 -15.88
CA GLU A 100 10.02 -5.93 -14.96
C GLU A 100 9.84 -5.46 -13.50
N ASP A 101 9.99 -6.37 -12.54
CA ASP A 101 9.96 -6.10 -11.10
C ASP A 101 8.77 -5.20 -10.71
N ALA A 102 7.57 -5.59 -11.13
CA ALA A 102 6.39 -4.73 -11.10
C ALA A 102 5.45 -4.99 -9.91
N GLY A 103 5.87 -5.83 -8.98
CA GLY A 103 5.09 -6.15 -7.78
C GLY A 103 5.23 -5.13 -6.66
N PHE A 104 5.00 -5.59 -5.43
CA PHE A 104 5.10 -4.76 -4.24
C PHE A 104 6.51 -4.83 -3.64
N LEU A 105 6.98 -3.69 -3.13
CA LEU A 105 8.02 -3.64 -2.11
C LEU A 105 7.39 -3.39 -0.74
N VAL A 106 7.98 -3.96 0.30
CA VAL A 106 7.64 -3.71 1.69
C VAL A 106 8.79 -2.92 2.31
N LEU A 107 8.57 -1.64 2.56
CA LEU A 107 9.56 -0.77 3.13
C LEU A 107 9.38 -0.70 4.65
N GLY A 108 10.50 -0.67 5.38
CA GLY A 108 10.52 -0.49 6.82
C GLY A 108 11.64 0.47 7.26
N GLY A 109 11.60 0.92 8.51
CA GLY A 109 12.60 1.83 9.06
C GLY A 109 12.12 2.51 10.35
N ASN A 110 12.67 3.67 10.65
CA ASN A 110 12.29 4.36 11.89
C ASN A 110 10.92 5.07 11.82
N LEU A 111 10.30 5.13 10.63
CA LEU A 111 8.95 5.67 10.47
C LEU A 111 7.84 4.64 10.70
N PHE A 112 8.08 3.39 10.32
CA PHE A 112 7.17 2.26 10.48
C PHE A 112 7.91 0.95 10.20
N ASP A 113 7.35 -0.17 10.66
CA ASP A 113 7.95 -1.50 10.47
C ASP A 113 7.61 -2.05 9.07
N SER A 114 6.45 -1.69 8.54
CA SER A 114 6.03 -2.04 7.19
C SER A 114 5.20 -0.95 6.52
N GLY A 115 5.48 -0.71 5.25
CA GLY A 115 4.67 0.12 4.35
C GLY A 115 4.75 -0.43 2.94
N LEU A 116 3.66 -0.40 2.20
CA LEU A 116 3.57 -1.00 0.87
C LEU A 116 3.80 0.03 -0.23
N LEU A 117 4.75 -0.27 -1.11
CA LEU A 117 5.00 0.45 -2.36
C LEU A 117 4.69 -0.44 -3.56
N LYS A 118 3.85 0.05 -4.47
CA LYS A 118 3.58 -0.60 -5.75
C LYS A 118 4.46 0.00 -6.84
N THR A 119 5.48 -0.74 -7.27
CA THR A 119 6.50 -0.22 -8.20
C THR A 119 6.00 -0.02 -9.63
N SER A 120 5.00 -0.79 -10.06
CA SER A 120 4.44 -0.73 -11.43
C SER A 120 3.80 0.60 -11.80
N VAL A 121 3.33 1.37 -10.83
CA VAL A 121 2.64 2.65 -11.08
C VAL A 121 3.57 3.87 -11.08
N ILE A 122 4.84 3.72 -10.68
CA ILE A 122 5.79 4.84 -10.70
C ILE A 122 6.02 5.26 -12.14
N GLY A 123 5.72 6.52 -12.45
CA GLY A 123 5.85 7.11 -13.78
C GLY A 123 7.31 7.25 -14.23
N ASP A 124 7.51 7.25 -15.55
CA ASP A 124 8.86 7.30 -16.12
C ASP A 124 9.54 8.66 -15.86
N GLU A 125 8.79 9.76 -15.86
CA GLU A 125 9.30 11.09 -15.52
C GLU A 125 9.82 11.15 -14.07
N PHE A 126 9.06 10.55 -13.14
CA PHE A 126 9.50 10.47 -11.75
C PHE A 126 10.76 9.61 -11.60
N ARG A 127 10.83 8.47 -12.32
CA ARG A 127 12.02 7.62 -12.32
C ARG A 127 13.23 8.37 -12.80
N ALA A 128 13.15 9.03 -13.95
CA ALA A 128 14.24 9.80 -14.54
C ALA A 128 14.73 10.93 -13.60
N LYS A 129 13.79 11.62 -12.91
CA LYS A 129 14.12 12.75 -12.05
C LYS A 129 14.71 12.32 -10.71
N TYR A 130 14.17 11.28 -10.09
CA TYR A 130 14.45 10.96 -8.68
C TYR A 130 15.13 9.60 -8.47
N LEU A 131 14.88 8.61 -9.32
CA LEU A 131 15.36 7.24 -9.13
C LEU A 131 16.56 6.85 -9.98
N GLU A 132 16.82 7.57 -11.07
CA GLU A 132 17.94 7.30 -11.99
C GLU A 132 19.13 8.24 -11.75
N ARG A 133 19.30 8.70 -10.51
CA ARG A 133 20.38 9.60 -10.13
C ARG A 133 21.74 8.90 -10.18
N PRO A 134 22.76 9.46 -10.85
CA PRO A 134 24.10 8.88 -10.84
C PRO A 134 24.66 8.81 -9.40
N GLY A 135 25.12 7.63 -9.01
CA GLY A 135 25.74 7.39 -7.70
C GLY A 135 24.79 6.95 -6.59
N ASP A 136 23.49 7.15 -6.73
CA ASP A 136 22.47 6.74 -5.75
C ASP A 136 21.16 6.33 -6.45
N PRO A 137 21.19 5.33 -7.35
CA PRO A 137 20.00 4.91 -8.07
C PRO A 137 19.00 4.23 -7.14
N ASN A 138 17.70 4.41 -7.42
CA ASN A 138 16.57 3.90 -6.65
C ASN A 138 16.51 4.39 -5.19
N ALA A 139 17.22 5.47 -4.86
CA ALA A 139 17.16 6.10 -3.56
C ALA A 139 17.11 7.63 -3.71
N TRP A 140 16.41 8.30 -2.79
CA TRP A 140 16.36 9.76 -2.77
C TRP A 140 16.03 10.28 -1.37
N GLU A 141 16.32 11.56 -1.18
CA GLU A 141 16.00 12.30 0.03
C GLU A 141 15.08 13.47 -0.29
N GLY A 142 14.15 13.73 0.60
CA GLY A 142 13.25 14.88 0.50
C GLY A 142 12.91 15.45 1.86
N THR A 143 12.21 16.57 1.84
CA THR A 143 11.73 17.25 3.04
C THR A 143 10.30 16.82 3.33
N ALA A 144 10.03 16.39 4.55
CA ALA A 144 8.69 16.01 4.98
C ALA A 144 7.77 17.20 5.10
N VAL A 145 6.55 17.07 4.59
CA VAL A 145 5.40 17.94 4.88
C VAL A 145 4.30 17.04 5.44
N VAL A 146 3.95 17.24 6.71
CA VAL A 146 3.10 16.34 7.48
C VAL A 146 1.71 16.92 7.66
N PHE A 147 0.70 16.06 7.43
CA PHE A 147 -0.70 16.36 7.61
C PHE A 147 -1.35 15.39 8.61
N ASP A 148 -2.15 15.94 9.51
CA ASP A 148 -2.87 15.23 10.55
C ASP A 148 -4.28 14.85 10.08
N GLY A 149 -4.34 14.00 9.07
CA GLY A 149 -5.60 13.55 8.47
C GLY A 149 -5.99 14.28 7.18
N PRO A 150 -7.05 13.81 6.51
CA PRO A 150 -7.48 14.33 5.23
C PRO A 150 -7.97 15.78 5.28
N GLU A 151 -8.63 16.15 6.37
CA GLU A 151 -9.15 17.49 6.59
C GLU A 151 -7.98 18.51 6.66
N ASP A 152 -6.96 18.21 7.46
CA ASP A 152 -5.77 19.03 7.58
C ASP A 152 -5.04 19.18 6.24
N TYR A 153 -4.94 18.10 5.46
CA TYR A 153 -4.39 18.18 4.11
C TYR A 153 -5.20 19.10 3.21
N HIS A 154 -6.52 18.96 3.14
CA HIS A 154 -7.36 19.79 2.28
C HIS A 154 -7.34 21.26 2.67
N ASP A 155 -7.28 21.55 3.96
CA ASP A 155 -7.27 22.92 4.47
C ASP A 155 -5.94 23.62 4.19
N ARG A 156 -4.82 22.90 4.23
CA ARG A 156 -3.48 23.52 4.18
C ARG A 156 -2.71 23.33 2.87
N ILE A 157 -3.03 22.37 2.02
CA ILE A 157 -2.16 22.05 0.88
C ILE A 157 -1.92 23.24 -0.07
N ASN A 158 -2.87 24.14 -0.20
CA ASN A 158 -2.76 25.35 -1.00
C ASN A 158 -2.42 26.62 -0.19
N ASP A 159 -2.10 26.49 1.09
CA ASP A 159 -1.62 27.59 1.90
C ASP A 159 -0.27 28.10 1.32
N PRO A 160 -0.15 29.40 0.99
CA PRO A 160 1.08 29.96 0.46
C PRO A 160 2.26 29.89 1.43
N ASP A 161 2.00 29.82 2.73
CA ASP A 161 3.03 29.74 3.77
C ASP A 161 3.48 28.29 4.04
N LEU A 162 2.78 27.29 3.48
CA LEU A 162 3.20 25.89 3.60
C LEU A 162 4.47 25.63 2.76
N PRO A 163 5.59 25.17 3.38
CA PRO A 163 6.87 25.00 2.71
C PRO A 163 6.90 23.74 1.84
N VAL A 164 6.11 23.72 0.77
CA VAL A 164 6.10 22.60 -0.21
C VAL A 164 6.85 23.04 -1.47
N ASP A 165 7.82 22.27 -1.88
CA ASP A 165 8.58 22.41 -3.11
C ASP A 165 8.67 21.08 -3.87
N GLU A 166 9.45 21.05 -4.95
CA GLU A 166 9.62 19.85 -5.77
C GLU A 166 10.48 18.74 -5.13
N ASP A 167 11.17 19.03 -4.04
CA ASP A 167 11.93 18.06 -3.23
C ASP A 167 11.14 17.61 -1.99
N SER A 168 9.90 18.06 -1.83
CA SER A 168 9.05 17.68 -0.71
C SER A 168 8.45 16.29 -0.87
N MET A 169 8.21 15.66 0.27
CA MET A 169 7.45 14.41 0.42
C MET A 169 6.21 14.69 1.27
N LEU A 170 5.03 14.32 0.78
CA LEU A 170 3.78 14.53 1.50
C LEU A 170 3.50 13.34 2.41
N PHE A 171 3.36 13.60 3.70
CA PHE A 171 3.04 12.61 4.71
C PHE A 171 1.65 12.85 5.27
N ILE A 172 0.88 11.78 5.43
CA ILE A 172 -0.41 11.83 6.11
C ILE A 172 -0.45 10.76 7.20
N ARG A 173 -0.93 11.14 8.38
CA ARG A 173 -1.02 10.27 9.55
C ARG A 173 -2.40 10.34 10.18
N TYR A 174 -2.67 9.41 11.10
CA TYR A 174 -3.98 9.22 11.76
C TYR A 174 -5.09 8.80 10.78
N CYS A 175 -4.70 8.14 9.67
CA CYS A 175 -5.62 7.57 8.69
C CYS A 175 -5.68 6.04 8.76
N GLY A 176 -4.93 5.43 9.68
CA GLY A 176 -4.94 3.99 9.93
C GLY A 176 -6.22 3.51 10.62
N PRO A 177 -6.32 2.20 10.91
CA PRO A 177 -7.54 1.60 11.46
C PRO A 177 -8.03 2.23 12.77
N VAL A 178 -7.13 2.58 13.67
CA VAL A 178 -7.47 3.23 14.94
C VAL A 178 -7.69 4.73 14.75
N GLY A 179 -6.80 5.39 13.99
CA GLY A 179 -6.88 6.83 13.76
C GLY A 179 -8.16 7.23 13.02
N TYR A 180 -8.47 6.53 11.95
CA TYR A 180 -9.65 6.74 11.12
C TYR A 180 -10.45 5.44 11.01
N PRO A 181 -11.52 5.25 11.81
CA PRO A 181 -12.25 3.98 11.86
C PRO A 181 -12.70 3.48 10.49
N GLY A 182 -12.30 2.25 10.16
CA GLY A 182 -12.49 1.66 8.84
C GLY A 182 -11.34 1.92 7.87
N SER A 183 -10.36 2.75 8.24
CA SER A 183 -9.19 3.08 7.42
C SER A 183 -9.56 3.36 5.97
N ALA A 184 -10.30 4.44 5.73
CA ALA A 184 -10.77 4.81 4.40
C ALA A 184 -9.59 5.03 3.43
N GLU A 185 -9.83 4.87 2.14
CA GLU A 185 -8.87 5.21 1.11
C GLU A 185 -8.86 6.73 0.92
N VAL A 186 -8.02 7.41 1.68
CA VAL A 186 -8.07 8.88 1.78
C VAL A 186 -6.93 9.58 1.06
N VAL A 187 -6.01 8.82 0.40
CA VAL A 187 -4.71 9.42 0.13
C VAL A 187 -4.25 9.27 -1.31
N ASN A 188 -4.81 10.11 -2.18
CA ASN A 188 -4.08 10.60 -3.34
C ASN A 188 -3.78 12.09 -3.09
N MET A 189 -2.77 12.37 -2.27
CA MET A 189 -2.34 13.75 -2.06
C MET A 189 -1.70 14.27 -3.34
N LEU A 190 -2.24 15.38 -3.83
CA LEU A 190 -1.65 16.14 -4.92
C LEU A 190 -0.76 17.25 -4.36
N PRO A 191 0.28 17.65 -5.10
CA PRO A 191 1.03 18.87 -4.79
C PRO A 191 0.11 20.09 -4.80
N PRO A 192 0.51 21.22 -4.15
CA PRO A 192 -0.24 22.46 -4.26
C PRO A 192 -0.36 22.90 -5.72
N ASP A 193 -1.47 23.57 -6.06
CA ASP A 193 -1.79 24.06 -7.40
C ASP A 193 -0.65 24.83 -8.06
N ARG A 194 0.13 25.57 -7.27
CA ARG A 194 1.28 26.33 -7.76
C ARG A 194 2.38 25.44 -8.35
N LEU A 195 2.63 24.28 -7.74
CA LEU A 195 3.63 23.32 -8.26
C LEU A 195 3.11 22.57 -9.47
N ILE A 196 1.84 22.18 -9.48
CA ILE A 196 1.20 21.55 -10.63
C ILE A 196 1.31 22.46 -11.86
N LYS A 197 1.02 23.74 -11.70
CA LYS A 197 1.14 24.75 -12.79
C LYS A 197 2.58 24.98 -13.26
N LEU A 198 3.57 24.71 -12.41
CA LEU A 198 5.00 24.80 -12.74
C LEU A 198 5.57 23.52 -13.33
N GLY A 199 4.76 22.45 -13.48
CA GLY A 199 5.17 21.20 -14.11
C GLY A 199 5.61 20.11 -13.13
N THR A 200 5.25 20.23 -11.84
CA THR A 200 5.43 19.17 -10.84
C THR A 200 4.05 18.64 -10.43
N PRO A 201 3.43 17.72 -11.22
CA PRO A 201 2.09 17.25 -10.96
C PRO A 201 2.01 16.21 -9.83
N GLU A 202 3.16 15.70 -9.39
CA GLU A 202 3.22 14.58 -8.45
C GLU A 202 4.37 14.74 -7.47
N LEU A 203 4.12 14.38 -6.20
CA LEU A 203 5.11 14.24 -5.14
C LEU A 203 4.92 12.88 -4.45
N PRO A 204 5.95 12.32 -3.82
CA PRO A 204 5.80 11.11 -3.01
C PRO A 204 4.75 11.30 -1.93
N CYS A 205 3.87 10.30 -1.77
CA CYS A 205 2.83 10.28 -0.76
C CYS A 205 3.06 9.11 0.19
N ILE A 206 3.18 9.38 1.47
CA ILE A 206 3.47 8.39 2.51
C ILE A 206 2.44 8.48 3.63
N GLY A 207 1.93 7.34 4.12
CA GLY A 207 1.00 7.41 5.23
C GLY A 207 0.49 6.06 5.75
N ASP A 208 -0.22 6.15 6.87
CA ASP A 208 -0.83 5.00 7.54
C ASP A 208 -2.26 4.69 7.05
N GLY A 209 -2.78 5.45 6.08
CA GLY A 209 -4.03 5.16 5.41
C GLY A 209 -3.91 4.13 4.29
N ARG A 210 -5.05 3.73 3.73
CA ARG A 210 -5.12 2.87 2.54
C ARG A 210 -5.12 3.70 1.26
N GLN A 211 -4.66 3.11 0.17
CA GLN A 211 -4.66 3.75 -1.15
C GLN A 211 -5.17 2.81 -2.23
N SER A 212 -5.83 3.36 -3.23
CA SER A 212 -6.31 2.64 -4.41
C SER A 212 -5.20 2.32 -5.44
N GLY A 213 -4.03 2.95 -5.34
CA GLY A 213 -2.89 2.70 -6.22
C GLY A 213 -2.94 3.40 -7.56
N THR A 214 -3.51 4.59 -7.62
CA THR A 214 -3.65 5.41 -8.85
C THR A 214 -2.60 6.51 -9.00
N SER A 215 -1.62 6.60 -8.10
CA SER A 215 -0.57 7.62 -8.16
C SER A 215 0.59 7.18 -9.04
N ALA A 216 1.09 8.05 -9.91
CA ALA A 216 2.28 7.82 -10.73
C ALA A 216 3.59 8.12 -9.96
N SER A 217 3.51 8.75 -8.79
CA SER A 217 4.62 8.92 -7.86
C SER A 217 4.77 7.69 -6.93
N PRO A 218 5.92 7.49 -6.28
CA PRO A 218 6.06 6.48 -5.25
C PRO A 218 5.13 6.82 -4.08
N SER A 219 4.11 6.00 -3.91
CA SER A 219 3.21 6.10 -2.77
C SER A 219 3.45 4.90 -1.85
N ILE A 220 3.87 5.19 -0.61
CA ILE A 220 4.15 4.19 0.43
C ILE A 220 3.04 4.29 1.47
N LEU A 221 2.20 3.30 1.50
CA LEU A 221 0.96 3.33 2.26
C LEU A 221 0.74 2.06 3.07
N ASN A 222 -0.35 2.04 3.81
CA ASN A 222 -0.61 1.01 4.80
C ASN A 222 0.51 0.91 5.85
N ALA A 223 1.14 2.05 6.20
CA ALA A 223 2.19 2.08 7.20
C ALA A 223 1.70 1.47 8.52
N SER A 224 2.46 0.53 9.04
CA SER A 224 2.17 -0.18 10.28
C SER A 224 3.46 -0.31 11.10
N PRO A 225 3.41 -0.05 12.42
CA PRO A 225 2.25 0.44 13.18
C PRO A 225 1.88 1.87 12.79
N GLU A 226 0.55 2.17 12.81
CA GLU A 226 0.01 3.48 12.49
C GLU A 226 0.38 4.55 13.53
N ALA A 227 0.30 5.84 13.14
CA ALA A 227 0.64 6.95 14.02
C ALA A 227 -0.26 7.05 15.26
N ALA A 228 -1.55 6.69 15.16
CA ALA A 228 -2.51 6.80 16.25
C ALA A 228 -2.17 5.95 17.47
N ILE A 229 -1.39 4.89 17.29
CA ILE A 229 -0.90 4.02 18.37
C ILE A 229 0.59 4.24 18.70
N GLY A 230 1.20 5.32 18.19
CA GLY A 230 2.58 5.69 18.48
C GLY A 230 3.61 5.05 17.55
N GLY A 231 3.22 4.64 16.35
CA GLY A 231 4.17 4.30 15.28
C GLY A 231 5.14 5.46 14.99
N GLY A 232 6.29 5.18 14.38
CA GLY A 232 7.32 6.18 14.14
C GLY A 232 6.85 7.39 13.32
N LEU A 233 5.85 7.20 12.46
CA LEU A 233 5.22 8.26 11.69
C LEU A 233 4.62 9.37 12.60
N ALA A 234 4.21 9.04 13.83
CA ALA A 234 3.73 10.00 14.81
C ALA A 234 4.81 11.02 15.27
N LEU A 235 6.08 10.66 15.08
CA LEU A 235 7.22 11.47 15.53
C LEU A 235 7.78 12.38 14.43
N LEU A 236 7.34 12.20 13.19
CA LEU A 236 7.79 13.00 12.05
C LEU A 236 7.22 14.42 12.12
N GLU A 237 8.05 15.40 11.84
CA GLU A 237 7.66 16.81 11.82
C GLU A 237 7.87 17.40 10.41
N THR A 238 7.05 18.40 10.05
CA THR A 238 7.27 19.15 8.81
C THR A 238 8.63 19.84 8.87
N GLY A 239 9.43 19.63 7.83
CA GLY A 239 10.81 20.12 7.74
C GLY A 239 11.88 19.05 7.99
N ASP A 240 11.53 17.90 8.58
CA ASP A 240 12.46 16.79 8.71
C ASP A 240 12.91 16.27 7.34
N ARG A 241 14.16 15.85 7.25
CA ARG A 241 14.66 15.15 6.07
C ARG A 241 14.31 13.68 6.18
N VAL A 242 13.85 13.11 5.07
CA VAL A 242 13.54 11.67 4.97
C VAL A 242 14.30 11.08 3.79
N ARG A 243 14.91 9.91 4.00
CA ARG A 243 15.51 9.08 2.95
C ARG A 243 14.67 7.86 2.67
N ILE A 244 14.39 7.63 1.39
CA ILE A 244 13.78 6.42 0.87
C ILE A 244 14.82 5.70 0.03
N ASP A 245 15.02 4.41 0.28
CA ASP A 245 15.97 3.55 -0.43
C ASP A 245 15.28 2.26 -0.85
N LEU A 246 14.94 2.16 -2.14
CA LEU A 246 14.25 0.99 -2.68
C LEU A 246 15.17 -0.23 -2.81
N ASN A 247 16.50 -0.03 -2.89
CA ASN A 247 17.43 -1.15 -2.95
C ASN A 247 17.48 -1.91 -1.62
N ASN A 248 17.36 -1.17 -0.51
CA ASN A 248 17.37 -1.72 0.84
C ASN A 248 15.96 -1.83 1.44
N CYS A 249 14.92 -1.52 0.67
CA CYS A 249 13.52 -1.49 1.12
C CYS A 249 13.36 -0.70 2.42
N SER A 250 13.96 0.49 2.50
CA SER A 250 13.96 1.28 3.74
C SER A 250 13.43 2.69 3.55
N ILE A 251 12.84 3.21 4.64
CA ILE A 251 12.39 4.60 4.75
C ILE A 251 12.70 5.11 6.17
N ASN A 252 13.48 6.19 6.23
CA ASN A 252 13.94 6.72 7.53
C ASN A 252 13.88 8.25 7.55
N MET A 253 13.36 8.82 8.65
CA MET A 253 13.65 10.19 8.99
C MET A 253 15.12 10.30 9.41
N LEU A 254 15.81 11.32 8.88
CA LEU A 254 17.23 11.60 9.13
C LEU A 254 17.37 12.56 10.31
N VAL A 255 16.84 12.15 11.45
CA VAL A 255 16.87 12.87 12.73
C VAL A 255 17.69 12.05 13.69
N ASP A 256 18.45 12.72 14.57
CA ASP A 256 19.30 12.05 15.54
C ASP A 256 18.48 11.16 16.48
N GLU A 257 19.04 10.02 16.88
CA GLU A 257 18.36 9.03 17.75
C GLU A 257 17.92 9.64 19.09
N ASP A 258 18.73 10.55 19.64
CA ASP A 258 18.40 11.26 20.90
C ASP A 258 17.17 12.16 20.73
N GLU A 259 17.05 12.84 19.60
CA GLU A 259 15.87 13.67 19.26
C GLU A 259 14.64 12.80 19.04
N ILE A 260 14.75 11.68 18.31
CA ILE A 260 13.67 10.71 18.14
C ILE A 260 13.19 10.18 19.49
N ALA A 261 14.13 9.89 20.40
CA ALA A 261 13.81 9.43 21.75
C ALA A 261 13.09 10.50 22.57
N GLN A 262 13.49 11.78 22.44
CA GLN A 262 12.82 12.91 23.09
C GLN A 262 11.40 13.10 22.55
N ARG A 263 11.21 13.09 21.21
CA ARG A 263 9.89 13.20 20.58
C ARG A 263 8.98 12.03 21.03
N ARG A 264 9.52 10.80 21.11
CA ARG A 264 8.79 9.64 21.59
C ARG A 264 8.37 9.75 23.06
N ALA A 265 9.24 10.30 23.91
CA ALA A 265 8.93 10.54 25.32
C ALA A 265 7.88 11.65 25.51
N ALA A 266 7.84 12.62 24.62
CA ALA A 266 6.88 13.73 24.63
C ALA A 266 5.55 13.39 23.94
N TRP A 267 5.53 12.37 23.09
CA TRP A 267 4.35 11.99 22.32
C TRP A 267 3.18 11.58 23.23
N GLN A 268 2.02 12.05 22.87
CA GLN A 268 0.74 11.66 23.51
C GLN A 268 -0.22 11.18 22.43
N ALA A 269 -0.96 10.12 22.75
CA ALA A 269 -1.99 9.64 21.86
C ALA A 269 -3.00 10.74 21.54
N PRO A 270 -3.36 10.95 20.27
CA PRO A 270 -4.32 11.97 19.89
C PRO A 270 -5.70 11.68 20.50
N GLU A 271 -6.42 12.73 20.84
CA GLU A 271 -7.85 12.59 21.13
C GLU A 271 -8.60 12.29 19.83
N LEU A 272 -9.13 11.08 19.74
CA LEU A 272 -9.87 10.62 18.57
C LEU A 272 -11.37 10.55 18.93
N PRO A 273 -12.17 11.55 18.53
CA PRO A 273 -13.59 11.58 18.89
C PRO A 273 -14.34 10.40 18.26
N ASN A 274 -15.18 9.75 19.06
CA ASN A 274 -16.09 8.73 18.59
C ASN A 274 -17.47 9.34 18.36
N GLN A 275 -17.99 9.22 17.13
CA GLN A 275 -19.34 9.68 16.77
C GLN A 275 -20.42 8.66 17.13
N THR A 276 -20.02 7.41 17.32
CA THR A 276 -20.91 6.30 17.63
C THR A 276 -20.21 5.30 18.56
N PRO A 277 -20.98 4.53 19.39
CA PRO A 277 -20.40 3.46 20.22
C PRO A 277 -19.71 2.37 19.37
N TRP A 278 -20.09 2.21 18.11
CA TRP A 278 -19.45 1.25 17.20
C TRP A 278 -18.04 1.65 16.84
N GLN A 279 -17.75 2.95 16.69
CA GLN A 279 -16.40 3.43 16.47
C GLN A 279 -15.49 3.19 17.67
N GLU A 280 -16.00 3.37 18.89
CA GLU A 280 -15.26 3.09 20.11
C GLU A 280 -14.92 1.60 20.24
N ILE A 281 -15.91 0.73 20.02
CA ILE A 281 -15.72 -0.73 19.99
C ILE A 281 -14.72 -1.11 18.93
N TYR A 282 -14.84 -0.56 17.72
CA TYR A 282 -13.93 -0.84 16.60
C TYR A 282 -12.51 -0.47 16.95
N ARG A 283 -12.25 0.77 17.39
CA ARG A 283 -10.90 1.24 17.76
C ARG A 283 -10.26 0.39 18.84
N SER A 284 -11.05 -0.08 19.80
CA SER A 284 -10.55 -0.91 20.91
C SER A 284 -10.21 -2.34 20.50
N GLN A 285 -10.63 -2.80 19.30
CA GLN A 285 -10.53 -4.19 18.89
C GLN A 285 -9.82 -4.39 17.54
N VAL A 286 -9.58 -3.33 16.77
CA VAL A 286 -8.99 -3.46 15.44
C VAL A 286 -7.47 -3.61 15.50
N GLY A 287 -6.93 -4.55 14.72
CA GLY A 287 -5.51 -4.72 14.48
C GLY A 287 -4.98 -3.77 13.39
N GLN A 288 -3.71 -3.93 13.04
CA GLN A 288 -3.02 -3.08 12.09
C GLN A 288 -3.24 -3.54 10.64
N LEU A 289 -2.92 -2.65 9.66
CA LEU A 289 -3.13 -2.93 8.24
C LEU A 289 -2.27 -4.07 7.73
N GLU A 290 -1.06 -4.25 8.24
CA GLU A 290 -0.18 -5.35 7.87
C GLU A 290 -0.81 -6.72 8.13
N ASP A 291 -1.63 -6.82 9.18
CA ASP A 291 -2.36 -8.00 9.58
C ASP A 291 -3.81 -8.03 9.07
N GLY A 292 -4.17 -7.16 8.16
CA GLY A 292 -5.50 -7.12 7.56
C GLY A 292 -6.53 -6.25 8.29
N ALA A 293 -6.13 -5.49 9.32
CA ALA A 293 -7.03 -4.65 10.13
C ALA A 293 -8.28 -5.40 10.62
N CYS A 294 -8.08 -6.62 11.09
CA CYS A 294 -9.14 -7.48 11.59
C CYS A 294 -9.64 -7.00 12.96
N ILE A 295 -10.88 -7.29 13.27
CA ILE A 295 -11.37 -7.25 14.65
C ILE A 295 -10.78 -8.44 15.39
N GLU A 296 -9.83 -8.20 16.30
CA GLU A 296 -9.06 -9.25 16.98
C GLU A 296 -9.96 -10.24 17.74
N LEU A 297 -11.04 -9.75 18.33
CA LEU A 297 -12.03 -10.60 18.96
C LEU A 297 -12.67 -11.58 17.96
N ALA A 298 -12.94 -11.14 16.72
CA ALA A 298 -13.55 -12.00 15.70
C ALA A 298 -12.55 -13.07 15.23
N VAL A 299 -11.28 -12.73 15.06
CA VAL A 299 -10.21 -13.69 14.72
C VAL A 299 -10.06 -14.77 15.78
N LYS A 300 -10.21 -14.43 17.06
CA LYS A 300 -10.18 -15.38 18.17
C LYS A 300 -11.18 -16.53 18.02
N TYR A 301 -12.32 -16.28 17.37
CA TYR A 301 -13.40 -17.25 17.19
C TYR A 301 -13.42 -17.90 15.80
N GLN A 302 -12.39 -17.76 14.99
CA GLN A 302 -12.26 -18.33 13.63
C GLN A 302 -12.55 -19.84 13.56
N GLY A 303 -12.23 -20.60 14.60
CA GLY A 303 -12.45 -22.04 14.67
C GLY A 303 -13.90 -22.46 15.01
N VAL A 304 -14.78 -21.51 15.30
CA VAL A 304 -16.18 -21.83 15.65
C VAL A 304 -16.96 -22.15 14.39
N ARG A 305 -17.12 -23.44 14.12
CA ARG A 305 -17.81 -23.94 12.91
C ARG A 305 -19.32 -24.05 13.03
N HIS A 306 -19.84 -24.17 14.25
CA HIS A 306 -21.25 -24.37 14.53
C HIS A 306 -21.71 -23.45 15.63
N ASN A 307 -22.48 -22.45 15.28
CA ASN A 307 -23.24 -21.67 16.22
C ASN A 307 -24.69 -22.19 16.18
N ILE A 308 -25.03 -23.06 17.12
CA ILE A 308 -26.41 -23.55 17.24
C ILE A 308 -27.16 -22.51 18.06
N PRO A 309 -28.12 -21.77 17.48
CA PRO A 309 -28.96 -20.88 18.24
C PRO A 309 -29.67 -21.72 19.32
N ARG A 310 -29.65 -21.21 20.55
CA ARG A 310 -30.49 -21.80 21.60
C ARG A 310 -31.95 -21.52 21.24
N HIS A 311 -32.75 -22.54 21.29
CA HIS A 311 -34.19 -22.33 21.20
C HIS A 311 -34.65 -21.50 22.41
N SER A 312 -35.35 -20.43 22.11
CA SER A 312 -35.83 -19.46 23.12
C SER A 312 -37.24 -19.76 23.59
N HIS A 313 -37.70 -21.00 23.47
CA HIS A 313 -39.04 -21.42 23.90
C HIS A 313 -38.94 -22.54 24.92
#